data_04ee8b243374a2ba2ae38c0c7cec32b4
#
_entry.id   04ee8b243374a2ba2ae38c0c7cec32b4
#
_cell.length_a   1.000
_cell.length_b   1.000
_cell.length_c   1.000
_cell.angle_alpha   90.00
_cell.angle_beta   90.00
_cell.angle_gamma   90.00
#
_symmetry.space_group_name_H-M   'P 1'
#
loop_
_entity.id
_entity.type
_entity.pdbx_description
1 polymer ?
#
loop_
_entity_poly.entity_id
_entity_poly.type
_entity_poly.pdbx_seq_one_letter_code
_entity_poly.pdbx_strand_id
1 'polypeptide(L)'
;EDGTTVDSLTVTAKKAPEREAIEAFVSSVSDQTANRRLGRWDRKVCPGVMGLRNDYAQLMIDRIATTATEIGLEVGEPGCKANMIIIATAESDRLVRQMVKDHPDAFAKYDSGIRRSRRDLDAFVASGAPIRWWHVTARVTADGQRYKLGDDVRVREVSRLRGGTRDDFATVIIILDARRVGTLRFSSLADYIAMVGLAQVDPDADTAGVNSVLNLFGDRAAGVEPVEAMTAWDKAYLKGLYEARRDVRRGAAQEGDIARTMGEELAGEGEKKKGE
;
A
#
# COMPACT_ATOMS: atom_id res chain seq x y z
N GLU A 1 -59.40 -12.60 3.75
CA GLU A 1 -58.18 -12.99 4.50
C GLU A 1 -56.99 -12.86 3.54
N ASP A 2 -56.36 -11.69 3.59
CA ASP A 2 -55.14 -11.40 2.82
C ASP A 2 -53.92 -11.89 3.60
N GLY A 3 -53.36 -13.00 3.13
CA GLY A 3 -52.11 -13.52 3.62
C GLY A 3 -50.94 -12.76 2.99
N THR A 4 -50.35 -11.81 3.71
CA THR A 4 -49.08 -11.15 3.35
C THR A 4 -47.94 -12.15 3.52
N THR A 5 -47.45 -12.72 2.42
CA THR A 5 -46.20 -13.49 2.40
C THR A 5 -45.03 -12.53 2.55
N VAL A 6 -44.38 -12.61 3.69
CA VAL A 6 -43.07 -11.91 3.92
C VAL A 6 -42.01 -12.73 3.20
N ASP A 7 -41.44 -12.17 2.12
CA ASP A 7 -40.28 -12.74 1.47
C ASP A 7 -39.13 -12.86 2.49
N SER A 8 -38.74 -14.11 2.75
CA SER A 8 -37.60 -14.38 3.62
C SER A 8 -36.33 -13.94 2.91
N LEU A 9 -35.76 -12.84 3.33
CA LEU A 9 -34.41 -12.41 2.96
C LEU A 9 -33.42 -13.48 3.45
N THR A 10 -33.00 -14.35 2.53
CA THR A 10 -31.92 -15.30 2.80
C THR A 10 -30.60 -14.54 2.81
N VAL A 11 -30.14 -14.08 3.97
CA VAL A 11 -28.81 -13.55 4.13
C VAL A 11 -27.82 -14.70 4.01
N THR A 12 -27.27 -14.88 2.83
CA THR A 12 -26.18 -15.85 2.61
C THR A 12 -24.93 -15.31 3.29
N ALA A 13 -24.58 -15.85 4.44
CA ALA A 13 -23.34 -15.52 5.13
C ALA A 13 -22.16 -15.80 4.17
N LYS A 14 -21.40 -14.77 3.83
CA LYS A 14 -20.25 -14.87 2.96
C LYS A 14 -19.22 -15.78 3.65
N LYS A 15 -18.93 -16.95 3.05
CA LYS A 15 -17.93 -17.91 3.56
C LYS A 15 -16.59 -17.17 3.71
N ALA A 16 -15.85 -17.43 4.80
CA ALA A 16 -14.50 -16.91 4.95
C ALA A 16 -13.67 -17.29 3.72
N PRO A 17 -12.83 -16.38 3.20
CA PRO A 17 -12.03 -16.68 2.01
C PRO A 17 -11.09 -17.85 2.28
N GLU A 18 -10.86 -18.64 1.23
CA GLU A 18 -9.95 -19.76 1.31
C GLU A 18 -8.51 -19.25 1.49
N ARG A 19 -7.72 -19.97 2.27
CA ARG A 19 -6.34 -19.62 2.57
C ARG A 19 -5.51 -19.38 1.31
N GLU A 20 -5.70 -20.21 0.29
CA GLU A 20 -5.02 -20.11 -1.00
C GLU A 20 -5.30 -18.76 -1.70
N ALA A 21 -6.55 -18.28 -1.65
CA ALA A 21 -6.91 -16.98 -2.21
C ALA A 21 -6.23 -15.81 -1.46
N ILE A 22 -6.07 -15.93 -0.14
CA ILE A 22 -5.36 -14.93 0.66
C ILE A 22 -3.87 -14.93 0.32
N GLU A 23 -3.24 -16.10 0.26
CA GLU A 23 -1.83 -16.25 -0.09
C GLU A 23 -1.56 -15.72 -1.52
N ALA A 24 -2.43 -16.01 -2.49
CA ALA A 24 -2.34 -15.50 -3.85
C ALA A 24 -2.46 -13.97 -3.90
N PHE A 25 -3.41 -13.40 -3.16
CA PHE A 25 -3.56 -11.94 -3.07
C PHE A 25 -2.32 -11.28 -2.46
N VAL A 26 -1.84 -11.79 -1.33
CA VAL A 26 -0.64 -11.26 -0.68
C VAL A 26 0.56 -11.31 -1.63
N SER A 27 0.75 -12.42 -2.32
CA SER A 27 1.86 -12.58 -3.27
C SER A 27 1.74 -11.65 -4.47
N SER A 28 0.51 -11.41 -4.97
CA SER A 28 0.27 -10.51 -6.11
C SER A 28 0.48 -9.05 -5.73
N VAL A 29 -0.02 -8.63 -4.56
CA VAL A 29 0.05 -7.23 -4.10
C VAL A 29 1.46 -6.84 -3.65
N SER A 30 2.23 -7.79 -3.13
CA SER A 30 3.55 -7.53 -2.57
C SER A 30 4.60 -7.26 -3.66
N ASP A 31 5.13 -6.05 -3.71
CA ASP A 31 6.23 -5.70 -4.62
C ASP A 31 7.53 -6.38 -4.17
N GLN A 32 7.68 -7.64 -4.58
CA GLN A 32 8.85 -8.45 -4.29
C GLN A 32 9.94 -8.31 -5.36
N THR A 33 10.62 -7.22 -5.38
CA THR A 33 11.85 -7.14 -6.16
C THR A 33 12.91 -8.09 -5.58
N ALA A 34 13.07 -9.27 -6.20
CA ALA A 34 14.11 -10.24 -5.90
C ALA A 34 14.08 -10.88 -4.49
N ASN A 35 12.92 -11.43 -4.07
CA ASN A 35 12.78 -12.19 -2.80
C ASN A 35 13.16 -11.37 -1.54
N ARG A 36 12.89 -10.06 -1.58
CA ARG A 36 13.20 -9.11 -0.51
C ARG A 36 12.00 -8.89 0.40
N ARG A 37 12.27 -8.35 1.57
CA ARG A 37 11.24 -7.93 2.51
C ARG A 37 10.54 -6.68 2.00
N LEU A 38 9.27 -6.55 2.33
CA LEU A 38 8.50 -5.34 2.06
C LEU A 38 8.93 -4.23 3.02
N GLY A 39 9.12 -3.06 2.45
CA GLY A 39 9.28 -1.83 3.21
C GLY A 39 7.95 -1.37 3.81
N ARG A 40 8.01 -0.71 4.96
CA ARG A 40 6.85 -0.06 5.59
C ARG A 40 7.27 1.15 6.41
N TRP A 41 6.31 1.98 6.79
CA TRP A 41 6.57 3.12 7.67
C TRP A 41 6.97 2.65 9.08
N ASP A 42 7.98 3.30 9.65
CA ASP A 42 8.43 3.15 11.05
C ASP A 42 8.45 4.48 11.78
N ARG A 43 8.27 5.55 11.07
CA ARG A 43 8.18 6.92 11.56
C ARG A 43 6.83 7.50 11.22
N LYS A 44 6.50 8.64 11.84
CA LYS A 44 5.26 9.37 11.56
C LYS A 44 5.08 9.57 10.06
N VAL A 45 3.90 9.22 9.57
CA VAL A 45 3.50 9.49 8.19
C VAL A 45 3.09 10.95 8.09
N CYS A 46 3.70 11.67 7.16
CA CYS A 46 3.40 13.07 6.90
C CYS A 46 2.99 13.22 5.43
N PRO A 47 1.69 13.12 5.10
CA PRO A 47 1.22 13.31 3.73
C PRO A 47 1.31 14.78 3.33
N GLY A 48 1.82 15.03 2.14
CA GLY A 48 1.81 16.36 1.50
C GLY A 48 1.18 16.26 0.13
N VAL A 49 0.20 17.08 -0.15
CA VAL A 49 -0.56 17.06 -1.41
C VAL A 49 -0.36 18.37 -2.16
N MET A 50 -0.03 18.28 -3.45
CA MET A 50 0.18 19.42 -4.35
C MET A 50 -0.68 19.26 -5.60
N GLY A 51 -1.09 20.39 -6.20
CA GLY A 51 -1.83 20.43 -7.46
C GLY A 51 -3.33 20.14 -7.34
N LEU A 52 -3.86 19.99 -6.13
CA LEU A 52 -5.30 19.95 -5.84
C LEU A 52 -5.75 21.25 -5.15
N ARG A 53 -7.05 21.54 -5.24
CA ARG A 53 -7.66 22.60 -4.39
C ARG A 53 -7.52 22.19 -2.92
N ASN A 54 -7.44 23.17 -2.04
CA ASN A 54 -7.15 22.95 -0.62
C ASN A 54 -8.15 22.01 0.07
N ASP A 55 -9.45 22.11 -0.26
CA ASP A 55 -10.50 21.25 0.28
C ASP A 55 -10.29 19.76 -0.08
N TYR A 56 -9.97 19.48 -1.34
CA TYR A 56 -9.65 18.13 -1.78
C TYR A 56 -8.29 17.63 -1.26
N ALA A 57 -7.31 18.53 -1.17
CA ALA A 57 -6.01 18.17 -0.59
C ALA A 57 -6.15 17.75 0.88
N GLN A 58 -6.93 18.53 1.66
CA GLN A 58 -7.19 18.22 3.07
C GLN A 58 -7.96 16.91 3.22
N LEU A 59 -9.04 16.70 2.42
CA LEU A 59 -9.81 15.46 2.46
C LEU A 59 -8.94 14.22 2.17
N MET A 60 -8.01 14.33 1.23
CA MET A 60 -7.05 13.25 0.91
C MET A 60 -6.11 12.99 2.08
N ILE A 61 -5.54 14.05 2.68
CA ILE A 61 -4.66 13.95 3.85
C ILE A 61 -5.41 13.29 5.01
N ASP A 62 -6.62 13.72 5.30
CA ASP A 62 -7.44 13.19 6.40
C ASP A 62 -7.77 11.70 6.19
N ARG A 63 -8.05 11.31 4.94
CA ARG A 63 -8.33 9.90 4.62
C ARG A 63 -7.11 9.02 4.81
N ILE A 64 -5.94 9.47 4.34
CA ILE A 64 -4.66 8.77 4.56
C ILE A 64 -4.35 8.69 6.05
N ALA A 65 -4.52 9.79 6.78
CA ALA A 65 -4.28 9.87 8.22
C ALA A 65 -5.17 8.91 9.01
N THR A 66 -6.46 8.84 8.67
CA THR A 66 -7.42 7.90 9.26
C THR A 66 -6.97 6.47 9.04
N THR A 67 -6.68 6.08 7.80
CA THR A 67 -6.21 4.73 7.47
C THR A 67 -4.90 4.40 8.20
N ALA A 68 -3.95 5.35 8.23
CA ALA A 68 -2.68 5.16 8.93
C ALA A 68 -2.89 4.91 10.44
N THR A 69 -3.80 5.68 11.06
CA THR A 69 -4.14 5.53 12.49
C THR A 69 -4.83 4.19 12.76
N GLU A 70 -5.75 3.76 11.89
CA GLU A 70 -6.45 2.47 12.01
C GLU A 70 -5.49 1.27 12.04
N ILE A 71 -4.34 1.37 11.37
CA ILE A 71 -3.29 0.34 11.36
C ILE A 71 -2.16 0.59 12.37
N GLY A 72 -2.35 1.52 13.30
CA GLY A 72 -1.44 1.78 14.40
C GLY A 72 -0.23 2.66 14.06
N LEU A 73 -0.27 3.40 12.96
CA LEU A 73 0.78 4.36 12.60
C LEU A 73 0.53 5.72 13.23
N GLU A 74 1.61 6.38 13.60
CA GLU A 74 1.56 7.79 13.98
C GLU A 74 1.52 8.69 12.73
N VAL A 75 0.71 9.73 12.78
CA VAL A 75 0.61 10.76 11.74
C VAL A 75 1.27 12.05 12.24
N GLY A 76 1.93 12.77 11.35
CA GLY A 76 2.57 14.04 11.67
C GLY A 76 1.54 15.15 11.86
N GLU A 77 1.85 16.10 12.75
CA GLU A 77 1.04 17.29 12.95
C GLU A 77 0.98 18.18 11.70
N PRO A 78 -0.04 19.03 11.54
CA PRO A 78 -0.10 20.00 10.45
C PRO A 78 1.20 20.81 10.33
N GLY A 79 1.74 20.90 9.10
CA GLY A 79 3.02 21.56 8.84
C GLY A 79 4.25 20.66 9.01
N CYS A 80 4.08 19.38 9.30
CA CYS A 80 5.17 18.42 9.32
C CYS A 80 5.89 18.33 7.95
N LYS A 81 7.14 17.90 7.94
CA LYS A 81 7.90 17.71 6.71
C LYS A 81 7.37 16.49 5.94
N ALA A 82 6.75 16.73 4.80
CA ALA A 82 6.16 15.66 3.98
C ALA A 82 7.18 14.56 3.65
N ASN A 83 6.77 13.31 3.89
CA ASN A 83 7.49 12.10 3.50
C ASN A 83 6.65 11.19 2.58
N MET A 84 5.34 11.40 2.54
CA MET A 84 4.45 10.87 1.50
C MET A 84 4.01 12.06 0.64
N ILE A 85 4.51 12.11 -0.60
CA ILE A 85 4.37 13.26 -1.49
C ILE A 85 3.41 12.88 -2.61
N ILE A 86 2.24 13.53 -2.64
CA ILE A 86 1.22 13.31 -3.67
C ILE A 86 1.16 14.55 -4.57
N ILE A 87 1.33 14.35 -5.88
CA ILE A 87 1.32 15.44 -6.85
C ILE A 87 0.26 15.15 -7.90
N ALA A 88 -0.79 15.98 -7.94
CA ALA A 88 -1.81 15.94 -8.97
C ALA A 88 -1.44 16.91 -10.10
N THR A 89 -1.48 16.43 -11.33
CA THR A 89 -1.15 17.25 -12.52
C THR A 89 -1.83 16.72 -13.75
N ALA A 90 -2.10 17.62 -14.71
CA ALA A 90 -2.56 17.24 -16.06
C ALA A 90 -1.40 16.81 -16.97
N GLU A 91 -0.16 16.94 -16.54
CA GLU A 91 1.03 16.66 -17.36
C GLU A 91 1.97 15.66 -16.65
N SER A 92 1.38 14.58 -16.13
CA SER A 92 2.06 13.60 -15.29
C SER A 92 3.29 12.99 -15.96
N ASP A 93 3.22 12.70 -17.27
CA ASP A 93 4.33 12.10 -18.02
C ASP A 93 5.51 13.08 -18.19
N ARG A 94 5.23 14.37 -18.36
CA ARG A 94 6.26 15.41 -18.41
C ARG A 94 6.89 15.59 -17.03
N LEU A 95 6.06 15.69 -16.00
CA LEU A 95 6.52 15.86 -14.62
C LEU A 95 7.44 14.74 -14.21
N VAL A 96 7.06 13.47 -14.42
CA VAL A 96 7.87 12.31 -14.02
C VAL A 96 9.22 12.29 -14.71
N ARG A 97 9.25 12.52 -16.03
CA ARG A 97 10.52 12.61 -16.77
C ARG A 97 11.42 13.73 -16.24
N GLN A 98 10.83 14.89 -15.94
CA GLN A 98 11.57 16.03 -15.41
C GLN A 98 12.11 15.74 -14.00
N MET A 99 11.28 15.19 -13.11
CA MET A 99 11.70 14.83 -11.73
C MET A 99 12.84 13.83 -11.74
N VAL A 100 12.76 12.77 -12.53
CA VAL A 100 13.80 11.74 -12.62
C VAL A 100 15.10 12.30 -13.20
N LYS A 101 15.01 13.24 -14.17
CA LYS A 101 16.15 13.91 -14.77
C LYS A 101 16.84 14.87 -13.80
N ASP A 102 16.06 15.70 -13.10
CA ASP A 102 16.59 16.79 -12.26
C ASP A 102 16.99 16.31 -10.87
N HIS A 103 16.33 15.25 -10.38
CA HIS A 103 16.55 14.69 -9.04
C HIS A 103 16.79 13.18 -9.08
N PRO A 104 17.78 12.68 -9.87
CA PRO A 104 18.04 11.26 -10.00
C PRO A 104 18.32 10.58 -8.65
N ASP A 105 18.91 11.31 -7.71
CA ASP A 105 19.21 10.81 -6.37
C ASP A 105 17.96 10.54 -5.54
N ALA A 106 16.83 11.23 -5.80
CA ALA A 106 15.55 10.98 -5.14
C ALA A 106 14.94 9.64 -5.57
N PHE A 107 15.30 9.13 -6.73
CA PHE A 107 14.78 7.87 -7.29
C PHE A 107 15.80 6.72 -7.22
N ALA A 108 17.09 7.01 -7.12
CA ALA A 108 18.15 6.01 -7.28
C ALA A 108 18.94 5.71 -5.99
N LYS A 109 18.92 6.60 -5.00
CA LYS A 109 19.86 6.52 -3.89
C LYS A 109 19.20 6.66 -2.51
N TYR A 110 19.06 5.53 -1.85
CA TYR A 110 19.49 5.46 -0.47
C TYR A 110 20.58 4.39 -0.39
N ASP A 111 21.75 4.79 0.08
CA ASP A 111 23.05 4.11 0.04
C ASP A 111 23.11 2.73 0.72
N SER A 112 22.02 2.25 1.28
CA SER A 112 22.05 1.09 2.17
C SER A 112 21.24 -0.12 1.73
N GLY A 113 20.73 -0.20 0.49
CA GLY A 113 20.38 -1.55 0.20
C GLY A 113 19.26 -1.97 -0.71
N ILE A 114 18.21 -1.22 -0.97
CA ILE A 114 17.22 -1.67 -1.95
C ILE A 114 17.24 -0.71 -3.12
N ARG A 115 18.05 -1.04 -4.12
CA ARG A 115 17.93 -0.41 -5.43
C ARG A 115 16.75 -1.09 -6.11
N ARG A 116 15.65 -0.36 -6.33
CA ARG A 116 14.83 -0.65 -7.49
C ARG A 116 15.75 -0.60 -8.70
N SER A 117 15.57 -1.54 -9.61
CA SER A 117 16.44 -1.65 -10.77
C SER A 117 16.24 -0.44 -11.70
N ARG A 118 17.18 -0.18 -12.59
CA ARG A 118 16.99 0.78 -13.66
C ARG A 118 15.76 0.48 -14.49
N ARG A 119 15.47 -0.81 -14.69
CA ARG A 119 14.26 -1.28 -15.37
C ARG A 119 12.97 -0.83 -14.68
N ASP A 120 12.92 -0.89 -13.35
CA ASP A 120 11.73 -0.46 -12.58
C ASP A 120 11.54 1.04 -12.69
N LEU A 121 12.64 1.82 -12.70
CA LEU A 121 12.58 3.26 -12.91
C LEU A 121 12.12 3.61 -14.32
N ASP A 122 12.63 2.91 -15.33
CA ASP A 122 12.22 3.09 -16.72
C ASP A 122 10.73 2.72 -16.90
N ALA A 123 10.26 1.67 -16.23
CA ALA A 123 8.84 1.29 -16.21
C ALA A 123 7.97 2.35 -15.52
N PHE A 124 8.39 2.89 -14.37
CA PHE A 124 7.71 3.99 -13.69
C PHE A 124 7.61 5.24 -14.58
N VAL A 125 8.67 5.59 -15.30
CA VAL A 125 8.69 6.73 -16.23
C VAL A 125 7.78 6.48 -17.43
N ALA A 126 7.77 5.27 -17.98
CA ALA A 126 7.00 4.90 -19.16
C ALA A 126 5.53 4.56 -18.87
N SER A 127 5.17 4.35 -17.60
CA SER A 127 3.82 3.94 -17.22
C SER A 127 2.75 4.92 -17.69
N GLY A 128 1.69 4.39 -18.31
CA GLY A 128 0.47 5.13 -18.65
C GLY A 128 -0.61 5.09 -17.57
N ALA A 129 -0.33 4.55 -16.40
CA ALA A 129 -1.32 4.41 -15.32
C ALA A 129 -1.83 5.78 -14.83
N PRO A 130 -3.12 5.88 -14.44
CA PRO A 130 -3.70 7.10 -13.88
C PRO A 130 -3.01 7.56 -12.60
N ILE A 131 -2.49 6.61 -11.82
CA ILE A 131 -1.70 6.83 -10.60
C ILE A 131 -0.43 6.02 -10.72
N ARG A 132 0.70 6.67 -10.48
CA ARG A 132 2.04 6.06 -10.43
C ARG A 132 2.67 6.35 -9.10
N TRP A 133 3.36 5.38 -8.53
CA TRP A 133 4.04 5.56 -7.26
C TRP A 133 5.46 5.03 -7.28
N TRP A 134 6.29 5.63 -6.45
CA TRP A 134 7.67 5.23 -6.25
C TRP A 134 7.99 5.19 -4.77
N HIS A 135 8.29 4.01 -4.25
CA HIS A 135 8.70 3.83 -2.88
C HIS A 135 10.22 3.93 -2.77
N VAL A 136 10.68 4.83 -1.93
CA VAL A 136 12.09 4.92 -1.54
C VAL A 136 12.22 4.27 -0.18
N THR A 137 12.93 3.14 -0.13
CA THR A 137 13.18 2.40 1.10
C THR A 137 14.61 2.59 1.56
N ALA A 138 14.82 2.58 2.87
CA ALA A 138 16.12 2.57 3.50
C ALA A 138 16.29 1.30 4.31
N ARG A 139 17.42 0.64 4.16
CA ARG A 139 17.79 -0.45 5.06
C ARG A 139 18.28 0.12 6.37
N VAL A 140 17.74 -0.39 7.47
CA VAL A 140 18.12 0.00 8.82
C VAL A 140 18.41 -1.26 9.65
N THR A 141 19.12 -1.10 10.75
CA THR A 141 19.28 -2.17 11.73
C THR A 141 17.93 -2.55 12.35
N ALA A 142 17.84 -3.67 13.03
CA ALA A 142 16.60 -4.12 13.67
C ALA A 142 16.04 -3.08 14.65
N ASP A 143 16.92 -2.30 15.31
CA ASP A 143 16.60 -1.19 16.21
C ASP A 143 16.38 0.17 15.51
N GLY A 144 16.39 0.19 14.16
CA GLY A 144 16.04 1.38 13.35
C GLY A 144 17.19 2.31 13.02
N GLN A 145 18.45 1.96 13.36
CA GLN A 145 19.59 2.78 13.02
C GLN A 145 19.88 2.70 11.51
N ARG A 146 19.96 3.86 10.86
CA ARG A 146 20.39 3.95 9.46
C ARG A 146 21.89 3.76 9.36
N TYR A 147 22.32 3.07 8.33
CA TYR A 147 23.73 2.91 8.01
C TYR A 147 23.97 3.03 6.49
N LYS A 148 25.18 3.43 6.13
CA LYS A 148 25.62 3.47 4.73
C LYS A 148 26.33 2.16 4.37
N LEU A 149 26.37 1.87 3.08
CA LEU A 149 27.18 0.75 2.58
C LEU A 149 28.65 1.03 2.91
N GLY A 150 29.28 0.13 3.68
CA GLY A 150 30.66 0.29 4.17
C GLY A 150 30.78 0.70 5.64
N ASP A 151 29.67 1.06 6.29
CA ASP A 151 29.70 1.27 7.74
C ASP A 151 29.88 -0.07 8.48
N ASP A 152 30.70 -0.06 9.54
CA ASP A 152 30.82 -1.17 10.48
C ASP A 152 29.57 -1.25 11.37
N VAL A 153 28.54 -1.93 10.85
CA VAL A 153 27.28 -2.11 11.57
C VAL A 153 27.36 -3.34 12.46
N ARG A 154 27.36 -3.12 13.77
CA ARG A 154 27.20 -4.20 14.73
C ARG A 154 25.75 -4.64 14.75
N VAL A 155 25.45 -5.68 13.97
CA VAL A 155 24.12 -6.30 13.97
C VAL A 155 24.02 -7.19 15.19
N ARG A 156 23.18 -6.82 16.16
CA ARG A 156 22.87 -7.64 17.31
C ARG A 156 21.93 -8.78 16.90
N GLU A 157 22.21 -9.99 17.37
CA GLU A 157 21.32 -11.17 17.29
C GLU A 157 20.91 -11.61 15.87
N VAL A 158 21.89 -11.87 15.01
CA VAL A 158 21.64 -12.59 13.75
C VAL A 158 21.39 -14.06 14.07
N SER A 159 20.24 -14.60 13.67
CA SER A 159 19.93 -16.03 13.77
C SER A 159 19.60 -16.62 12.40
N ARG A 160 19.38 -17.94 12.32
CA ARG A 160 18.93 -18.57 11.07
C ARG A 160 17.57 -18.04 10.59
N LEU A 161 16.73 -17.53 11.49
CA LEU A 161 15.38 -17.05 11.22
C LEU A 161 15.30 -15.52 11.16
N ARG A 162 16.21 -14.81 11.85
CA ARG A 162 16.20 -13.35 11.94
C ARG A 162 17.39 -12.76 11.18
N GLY A 163 17.11 -11.76 10.33
CA GLY A 163 18.11 -10.87 9.77
C GLY A 163 18.34 -9.71 10.73
N GLY A 164 19.56 -9.21 10.87
CA GLY A 164 19.82 -8.06 11.75
C GLY A 164 19.37 -6.72 11.19
N THR A 165 18.61 -6.71 10.11
CA THR A 165 18.17 -5.49 9.40
C THR A 165 16.71 -5.59 9.00
N ARG A 166 16.08 -4.44 8.77
CA ARG A 166 14.74 -4.28 8.22
C ARG A 166 14.75 -3.21 7.13
N ASP A 167 13.67 -3.12 6.39
CA ASP A 167 13.53 -2.13 5.31
C ASP A 167 12.38 -1.15 5.68
N ASP A 168 12.70 0.14 5.83
CA ASP A 168 11.76 1.19 6.20
C ASP A 168 11.53 2.14 5.03
N PHE A 169 10.30 2.67 4.88
CA PHE A 169 10.04 3.74 3.94
C PHE A 169 10.79 5.02 4.36
N ALA A 170 11.54 5.59 3.42
CA ALA A 170 12.16 6.88 3.55
C ALA A 170 11.27 7.98 2.98
N THR A 171 10.71 7.75 1.81
CA THR A 171 9.78 8.65 1.09
C THR A 171 8.92 7.81 0.16
N VAL A 172 7.69 8.21 -0.02
CA VAL A 172 6.80 7.68 -1.06
C VAL A 172 6.37 8.86 -1.95
N ILE A 173 6.55 8.71 -3.25
CA ILE A 173 6.16 9.71 -4.26
C ILE A 173 5.00 9.11 -5.06
N ILE A 174 3.88 9.83 -5.11
CA ILE A 174 2.67 9.40 -5.83
C ILE A 174 2.31 10.50 -6.84
N ILE A 175 2.20 10.15 -8.11
CA ILE A 175 1.82 11.06 -9.18
C ILE A 175 0.43 10.68 -9.67
N LEU A 176 -0.48 11.63 -9.56
CA LEU A 176 -1.87 11.53 -10.00
C LEU A 176 -2.03 12.29 -11.33
N ASP A 177 -2.43 11.58 -12.39
CA ASP A 177 -2.81 12.23 -13.64
C ASP A 177 -4.28 12.67 -13.60
N ALA A 178 -4.51 13.97 -13.43
CA ALA A 178 -5.84 14.54 -13.30
C ALA A 178 -6.73 14.31 -14.52
N ARG A 179 -6.15 14.03 -15.72
CA ARG A 179 -6.91 13.73 -16.94
C ARG A 179 -7.34 12.27 -17.05
N ARG A 180 -6.62 11.36 -16.35
CA ARG A 180 -6.82 9.91 -16.44
C ARG A 180 -7.65 9.33 -15.31
N VAL A 181 -7.83 10.05 -14.19
CA VAL A 181 -8.66 9.58 -13.08
C VAL A 181 -10.17 9.69 -13.35
N GLY A 182 -10.57 10.44 -14.38
CA GLY A 182 -11.96 10.51 -14.83
C GLY A 182 -12.93 11.07 -13.78
N THR A 183 -14.13 10.49 -13.73
CA THR A 183 -15.23 10.90 -12.85
C THR A 183 -15.34 10.05 -11.59
N LEU A 184 -14.24 9.48 -11.12
CA LEU A 184 -14.21 8.66 -9.91
C LEU A 184 -14.62 9.47 -8.68
N ARG A 185 -15.25 8.80 -7.71
CA ARG A 185 -15.48 9.40 -6.39
C ARG A 185 -14.13 9.73 -5.75
N PHE A 186 -14.00 10.95 -5.26
CA PHE A 186 -12.75 11.40 -4.67
C PHE A 186 -12.35 10.58 -3.43
N SER A 187 -13.34 10.08 -2.66
CA SER A 187 -13.09 9.18 -1.53
C SER A 187 -12.42 7.87 -1.96
N SER A 188 -12.90 7.25 -3.05
CA SER A 188 -12.30 6.01 -3.59
C SER A 188 -10.88 6.24 -4.07
N LEU A 189 -10.63 7.40 -4.71
CA LEU A 189 -9.30 7.82 -5.13
C LEU A 189 -8.36 8.01 -3.93
N ALA A 190 -8.84 8.63 -2.85
CA ALA A 190 -8.07 8.84 -1.64
C ALA A 190 -7.75 7.50 -0.93
N ASP A 191 -8.69 6.55 -0.93
CA ASP A 191 -8.47 5.19 -0.40
C ASP A 191 -7.44 4.40 -1.23
N TYR A 192 -7.49 4.51 -2.55
CA TYR A 192 -6.46 3.93 -3.42
C TYR A 192 -5.08 4.51 -3.12
N ILE A 193 -4.99 5.84 -2.99
CA ILE A 193 -3.73 6.52 -2.66
C ILE A 193 -3.25 6.13 -1.26
N ALA A 194 -4.15 5.98 -0.28
CA ALA A 194 -3.79 5.49 1.04
C ALA A 194 -3.20 4.08 0.97
N MET A 195 -3.82 3.16 0.20
CA MET A 195 -3.32 1.79 0.01
C MET A 195 -1.90 1.78 -0.56
N VAL A 196 -1.65 2.44 -1.69
CA VAL A 196 -0.32 2.45 -2.35
C VAL A 196 0.69 3.32 -1.62
N GLY A 197 0.25 4.25 -0.78
CA GLY A 197 1.14 5.09 0.05
C GLY A 197 1.57 4.43 1.36
N LEU A 198 0.74 3.54 1.90
CA LEU A 198 1.00 2.86 3.17
C LEU A 198 1.60 1.47 2.99
N ALA A 199 1.46 0.85 1.83
CA ALA A 199 2.02 -0.47 1.51
C ALA A 199 2.93 -0.41 0.28
N GLN A 200 3.91 -1.29 0.23
CA GLN A 200 4.76 -1.48 -0.95
C GLN A 200 4.02 -2.39 -1.95
N VAL A 201 3.09 -1.78 -2.69
CA VAL A 201 2.25 -2.45 -3.68
C VAL A 201 2.99 -2.57 -5.01
N ASP A 202 2.90 -3.75 -5.63
CA ASP A 202 3.38 -3.97 -6.99
C ASP A 202 2.49 -3.20 -7.98
N PRO A 203 3.06 -2.34 -8.86
CA PRO A 203 2.29 -1.65 -9.88
C PRO A 203 1.56 -2.58 -10.87
N ASP A 204 2.05 -3.80 -11.04
CA ASP A 204 1.50 -4.81 -11.93
C ASP A 204 0.66 -5.87 -11.18
N ALA A 205 0.24 -5.59 -9.94
CA ALA A 205 -0.54 -6.50 -9.12
C ALA A 205 -1.85 -6.91 -9.82
N ASP A 206 -2.06 -8.22 -10.00
CA ASP A 206 -3.35 -8.76 -10.42
C ASP A 206 -4.25 -9.00 -9.21
N THR A 207 -5.24 -8.15 -9.04
CA THR A 207 -6.23 -8.24 -7.96
C THR A 207 -7.66 -8.44 -8.48
N ALA A 208 -7.83 -8.73 -9.78
CA ALA A 208 -9.13 -8.81 -10.44
C ALA A 208 -10.11 -9.83 -9.79
N GLY A 209 -9.58 -10.90 -9.21
CA GLY A 209 -10.35 -11.93 -8.51
C GLY A 209 -10.77 -11.60 -7.08
N VAL A 210 -10.36 -10.45 -6.55
CA VAL A 210 -10.55 -10.07 -5.15
C VAL A 210 -11.22 -8.70 -5.06
N ASN A 211 -12.07 -8.51 -4.05
CA ASN A 211 -12.66 -7.20 -3.80
C ASN A 211 -11.60 -6.30 -3.09
N SER A 212 -10.85 -5.54 -3.87
CA SER A 212 -9.80 -4.63 -3.42
C SER A 212 -9.94 -3.25 -4.06
N VAL A 213 -9.56 -2.20 -3.33
CA VAL A 213 -9.50 -0.84 -3.86
C VAL A 213 -8.49 -0.71 -5.01
N LEU A 214 -7.54 -1.64 -5.12
CA LEU A 214 -6.57 -1.69 -6.21
C LEU A 214 -7.23 -1.95 -7.58
N ASN A 215 -8.46 -2.47 -7.61
CA ASN A 215 -9.26 -2.63 -8.83
C ASN A 215 -9.96 -1.35 -9.29
N LEU A 216 -9.70 -0.19 -8.65
CA LEU A 216 -10.34 1.08 -8.99
C LEU A 216 -10.16 1.49 -10.45
N PHE A 217 -9.03 1.14 -11.06
CA PHE A 217 -8.66 1.43 -12.45
C PHE A 217 -8.62 0.18 -13.34
N GLY A 218 -8.86 -0.99 -12.78
CA GLY A 218 -8.82 -2.25 -13.52
C GLY A 218 -10.00 -2.44 -14.46
N ASP A 219 -9.81 -3.29 -15.48
CA ASP A 219 -10.91 -3.77 -16.30
C ASP A 219 -11.88 -4.55 -15.42
N ARG A 220 -13.13 -4.09 -15.40
CA ARG A 220 -14.19 -4.76 -14.66
C ARG A 220 -14.73 -5.91 -15.48
N ALA A 221 -14.68 -7.11 -14.92
CA ALA A 221 -15.45 -8.19 -15.46
C ALA A 221 -16.96 -7.80 -15.44
N ALA A 222 -17.72 -8.20 -16.44
CA ALA A 222 -19.14 -7.90 -16.51
C ALA A 222 -19.85 -8.41 -15.23
N GLY A 223 -20.51 -7.49 -14.51
CA GLY A 223 -21.22 -7.79 -13.26
C GLY A 223 -20.43 -7.57 -11.97
N VAL A 224 -19.16 -7.11 -12.04
CA VAL A 224 -18.41 -6.70 -10.84
C VAL A 224 -18.73 -5.24 -10.51
N GLU A 225 -19.30 -5.02 -9.33
CA GLU A 225 -19.58 -3.68 -8.82
C GLU A 225 -18.29 -2.88 -8.63
N PRO A 226 -18.33 -1.54 -8.86
CA PRO A 226 -17.20 -0.68 -8.58
C PRO A 226 -16.79 -0.73 -7.13
N VAL A 227 -15.50 -0.83 -6.86
CA VAL A 227 -14.97 -0.67 -5.50
C VAL A 227 -15.02 0.82 -5.14
N GLU A 228 -15.90 1.17 -4.20
CA GLU A 228 -16.13 2.58 -3.82
C GLU A 228 -15.25 3.06 -2.66
N ALA A 229 -14.64 2.14 -1.93
CA ALA A 229 -13.81 2.44 -0.76
C ALA A 229 -12.82 1.31 -0.50
N MET A 230 -11.89 1.55 0.43
CA MET A 230 -11.01 0.50 0.97
C MET A 230 -11.83 -0.63 1.56
N THR A 231 -11.54 -1.84 1.12
CA THR A 231 -12.31 -3.04 1.46
C THR A 231 -11.76 -3.74 2.71
N ALA A 232 -12.47 -4.76 3.18
CA ALA A 232 -11.98 -5.63 4.25
C ALA A 232 -10.65 -6.32 3.89
N TRP A 233 -10.47 -6.70 2.62
CA TRP A 233 -9.23 -7.29 2.13
C TRP A 233 -8.06 -6.31 2.20
N ASP A 234 -8.26 -5.07 1.79
CA ASP A 234 -7.24 -4.04 1.82
C ASP A 234 -6.83 -3.72 3.26
N LYS A 235 -7.82 -3.58 4.16
CA LYS A 235 -7.58 -3.31 5.59
C LYS A 235 -6.85 -4.47 6.26
N ALA A 236 -7.27 -5.71 5.98
CA ALA A 236 -6.62 -6.90 6.50
C ALA A 236 -5.18 -7.03 5.99
N TYR A 237 -4.91 -6.71 4.72
CA TYR A 237 -3.57 -6.68 4.18
C TYR A 237 -2.69 -5.63 4.87
N LEU A 238 -3.17 -4.40 4.98
CA LEU A 238 -2.43 -3.34 5.68
C LEU A 238 -2.13 -3.74 7.13
N LYS A 239 -3.12 -4.24 7.86
CA LYS A 239 -2.92 -4.72 9.24
C LYS A 239 -1.89 -5.85 9.28
N GLY A 240 -2.02 -6.84 8.41
CA GLY A 240 -1.07 -7.94 8.29
C GLY A 240 0.35 -7.46 7.99
N LEU A 241 0.52 -6.50 7.08
CA LEU A 241 1.82 -5.91 6.76
C LEU A 241 2.46 -5.24 7.99
N TYR A 242 1.68 -4.49 8.78
CA TYR A 242 2.21 -3.75 9.93
C TYR A 242 2.43 -4.63 11.17
N GLU A 243 1.73 -5.76 11.30
CA GLU A 243 1.95 -6.76 12.34
C GLU A 243 3.01 -7.81 11.99
N ALA A 244 3.31 -8.03 10.70
CA ALA A 244 4.30 -9.00 10.25
C ALA A 244 5.70 -8.72 10.84
N ARG A 245 6.48 -9.77 11.06
CA ARG A 245 7.87 -9.64 11.51
C ARG A 245 8.70 -8.86 10.49
N ARG A 246 9.47 -7.90 10.97
CA ARG A 246 10.25 -6.97 10.14
C ARG A 246 11.65 -7.47 9.82
N ASP A 247 12.18 -8.34 10.65
CA ASP A 247 13.57 -8.80 10.64
C ASP A 247 13.73 -10.21 10.06
N VAL A 248 12.72 -10.71 9.34
CA VAL A 248 12.82 -12.00 8.65
C VAL A 248 13.90 -11.96 7.55
N ARG A 249 14.50 -13.10 7.25
CA ARG A 249 15.56 -13.18 6.23
C ARG A 249 15.05 -13.17 4.80
N ARG A 250 13.83 -13.67 4.57
CA ARG A 250 13.22 -13.84 3.24
C ARG A 250 11.85 -13.17 3.19
N GLY A 251 11.52 -12.53 2.07
CA GLY A 251 10.22 -11.93 1.85
C GLY A 251 9.05 -12.90 2.02
N ALA A 252 9.17 -14.13 1.53
CA ALA A 252 8.15 -15.17 1.67
C ALA A 252 7.74 -15.47 3.13
N ALA A 253 8.66 -15.30 4.10
CA ALA A 253 8.31 -15.46 5.51
C ALA A 253 7.47 -14.28 6.03
N GLN A 254 7.69 -13.08 5.50
CA GLN A 254 6.87 -11.91 5.80
C GLN A 254 5.48 -12.03 5.18
N GLU A 255 5.39 -12.52 3.93
CA GLU A 255 4.09 -12.79 3.28
C GLU A 255 3.28 -13.84 4.03
N GLY A 256 3.91 -14.89 4.51
CA GLY A 256 3.25 -15.87 5.36
C GLY A 256 2.68 -15.26 6.65
N ASP A 257 3.40 -14.32 7.28
CA ASP A 257 2.90 -13.58 8.44
C ASP A 257 1.69 -12.70 8.05
N ILE A 258 1.77 -11.99 6.91
CA ILE A 258 0.70 -11.15 6.39
C ILE A 258 -0.55 -11.99 6.10
N ALA A 259 -0.39 -13.09 5.35
CA ALA A 259 -1.51 -13.96 4.99
C ALA A 259 -2.20 -14.57 6.21
N ARG A 260 -1.44 -14.95 7.24
CA ARG A 260 -2.01 -15.45 8.50
C ARG A 260 -2.87 -14.39 9.18
N THR A 261 -2.35 -13.18 9.37
CA THR A 261 -3.10 -12.08 10.00
C THR A 261 -4.34 -11.70 9.18
N MET A 262 -4.21 -11.66 7.84
CA MET A 262 -5.36 -11.43 6.96
C MET A 262 -6.46 -12.48 7.16
N GLY A 263 -6.09 -13.76 7.26
CA GLY A 263 -7.04 -14.84 7.50
C GLY A 263 -7.80 -14.68 8.82
N GLU A 264 -7.10 -14.30 9.88
CA GLU A 264 -7.68 -14.04 11.20
C GLU A 264 -8.66 -12.85 11.17
N GLU A 265 -8.30 -11.73 10.53
CA GLU A 265 -9.13 -10.53 10.41
C GLU A 265 -10.40 -10.80 9.58
N LEU A 266 -10.25 -11.43 8.41
CA LEU A 266 -11.38 -11.71 7.53
C LEU A 266 -12.35 -12.73 8.11
N ALA A 267 -11.88 -13.68 8.92
CA ALA A 267 -12.73 -14.61 9.66
C ALA A 267 -13.53 -13.89 10.77
N GLY A 268 -12.84 -13.01 11.55
CA GLY A 268 -13.48 -12.25 12.62
C GLY A 268 -14.52 -11.24 12.14
N GLU A 269 -14.37 -10.63 10.95
CA GLU A 269 -15.41 -9.79 10.34
C GLU A 269 -16.66 -10.61 9.92
N GLY A 270 -16.45 -11.86 9.49
CA GLY A 270 -17.55 -12.77 9.15
C GLY A 270 -18.40 -13.15 10.35
N GLU A 271 -17.84 -13.24 11.55
CA GLU A 271 -18.54 -13.54 12.79
C GLU A 271 -19.33 -12.35 13.34
N LYS A 272 -18.78 -11.13 13.28
CA LYS A 272 -19.46 -9.91 13.72
C LYS A 272 -20.75 -9.64 12.92
N LYS A 273 -20.74 -9.88 11.61
CA LYS A 273 -21.91 -9.72 10.74
C LYS A 273 -23.00 -10.81 10.92
N LYS A 274 -22.72 -11.88 11.66
CA LYS A 274 -23.70 -12.91 12.01
C LYS A 274 -24.41 -12.65 13.34
N GLY A 275 -23.87 -11.72 14.15
CA GLY A 275 -24.40 -11.37 15.47
C GLY A 275 -25.29 -10.12 15.50
N GLU A 276 -25.40 -9.39 14.39
CA GLU A 276 -26.34 -8.28 14.17
C GLU A 276 -27.54 -8.74 13.31
#